data_2c5effe9204df5babb6304ffa79e2d6b
#
_entry.id   2c5effe9204df5babb6304ffa79e2d6b
#
_cell.length_a   1.000
_cell.length_b   1.000
_cell.length_c   1.000
_cell.angle_alpha   90.00
_cell.angle_beta   90.00
_cell.angle_gamma   90.00
#
_symmetry.space_group_name_H-M   'P 1'
#
loop_
_entity.id
_entity.type
_entity.pdbx_description
1 polymer ?
#
loop_
_entity_poly.entity_id
_entity_poly.type
_entity_poly.pdbx_seq_one_letter_code
_entity_poly.pdbx_strand_id
1 'polypeptide(L)'
;MNQMKLVFLHGAPAVGKLTVARELAALTNFRLFHNHLTVDLVSSLFPFGSEPFILLREQIWLAAFAEAARNNVSLIFTFNPERTVRERFIQDVIDVVEAAGGKVIFVELTCAEEELEQRIEDASRKEFGKLTSLEQYRSLQDAGAFQFPKLPNGISVDTTSQLPAASARFISEYLASL
;
A
#
# COMPACT_ATOMS: atom_id res chain seq x y z
N MET A 1 -11.24 19.71 -15.08
CA MET A 1 -9.95 18.94 -15.03
C MET A 1 -10.17 17.87 -13.98
N ASN A 2 -9.84 16.61 -14.27
CA ASN A 2 -9.97 15.54 -13.26
C ASN A 2 -8.99 15.79 -12.13
N GLN A 3 -9.49 15.78 -10.89
CA GLN A 3 -8.68 15.90 -9.68
C GLN A 3 -7.72 14.69 -9.57
N MET A 4 -6.46 14.93 -9.17
CA MET A 4 -5.49 13.88 -8.88
C MET A 4 -6.04 12.90 -7.84
N LYS A 5 -5.93 11.61 -8.09
CA LYS A 5 -6.34 10.54 -7.17
C LYS A 5 -5.12 9.79 -6.66
N LEU A 6 -4.95 9.72 -5.33
CA LEU A 6 -4.03 8.81 -4.67
C LEU A 6 -4.81 7.58 -4.22
N VAL A 7 -4.70 6.47 -4.95
CA VAL A 7 -5.25 5.18 -4.52
C VAL A 7 -4.31 4.58 -3.50
N PHE A 8 -4.70 4.63 -2.23
CA PHE A 8 -3.95 4.10 -1.10
C PHE A 8 -4.38 2.65 -0.85
N LEU A 9 -3.69 1.71 -1.53
CA LEU A 9 -4.01 0.28 -1.54
C LEU A 9 -3.31 -0.41 -0.37
N HIS A 10 -4.07 -0.83 0.63
CA HIS A 10 -3.52 -1.38 1.86
C HIS A 10 -4.06 -2.78 2.19
N GLY A 11 -3.45 -3.44 3.15
CA GLY A 11 -3.82 -4.77 3.64
C GLY A 11 -2.62 -5.55 4.15
N ALA A 12 -2.85 -6.71 4.74
CA ALA A 12 -1.82 -7.56 5.32
C ALA A 12 -0.75 -8.01 4.28
N PRO A 13 0.41 -8.50 4.70
CA PRO A 13 1.33 -9.17 3.81
C PRO A 13 0.64 -10.30 3.03
N ALA A 14 1.04 -10.53 1.80
CA ALA A 14 0.54 -11.58 0.90
C ALA A 14 -0.91 -11.46 0.38
N VAL A 15 -1.70 -10.43 0.74
CA VAL A 15 -3.05 -10.23 0.17
C VAL A 15 -3.07 -9.86 -1.33
N GLY A 16 -1.92 -9.75 -1.99
CA GLY A 16 -1.85 -9.48 -3.43
C GLY A 16 -1.75 -8.02 -3.85
N LYS A 17 -1.44 -7.08 -2.93
CA LYS A 17 -1.38 -5.62 -3.20
C LYS A 17 -0.63 -5.25 -4.47
N LEU A 18 0.61 -5.71 -4.63
CA LEU A 18 1.43 -5.34 -5.79
C LEU A 18 0.89 -5.91 -7.10
N THR A 19 0.35 -7.12 -7.07
CA THR A 19 -0.23 -7.77 -8.26
C THR A 19 -1.49 -7.03 -8.71
N VAL A 20 -2.42 -6.75 -7.79
CA VAL A 20 -3.62 -5.96 -8.08
C VAL A 20 -3.26 -4.53 -8.52
N ALA A 21 -2.26 -3.91 -7.89
CA ALA A 21 -1.81 -2.58 -8.25
C ALA A 21 -1.24 -2.49 -9.67
N ARG A 22 -0.52 -3.51 -10.15
CA ARG A 22 -0.02 -3.59 -11.53
C ARG A 22 -1.17 -3.68 -12.55
N GLU A 23 -2.15 -4.54 -12.30
CA GLU A 23 -3.35 -4.65 -13.13
C GLU A 23 -4.15 -3.32 -13.13
N LEU A 24 -4.31 -2.70 -11.97
CA LEU A 24 -5.01 -1.43 -11.84
C LEU A 24 -4.28 -0.29 -12.59
N ALA A 25 -2.95 -0.26 -12.52
CA ALA A 25 -2.15 0.72 -13.25
C ALA A 25 -2.33 0.58 -14.76
N ALA A 26 -2.40 -0.66 -15.27
CA ALA A 26 -2.66 -0.92 -16.69
C ALA A 26 -4.07 -0.47 -17.13
N LEU A 27 -5.09 -0.59 -16.25
CA LEU A 27 -6.47 -0.19 -16.57
C LEU A 27 -6.69 1.32 -16.48
N THR A 28 -6.03 2.00 -15.53
CA THR A 28 -6.30 3.41 -15.21
C THR A 28 -5.27 4.38 -15.78
N ASN A 29 -4.12 3.88 -16.23
CA ASN A 29 -2.94 4.68 -16.57
C ASN A 29 -2.38 5.52 -15.39
N PHE A 30 -2.76 5.18 -14.16
CA PHE A 30 -2.17 5.79 -12.96
C PHE A 30 -0.75 5.27 -12.74
N ARG A 31 0.12 6.09 -12.16
CA ARG A 31 1.50 5.68 -11.89
C ARG A 31 1.57 4.78 -10.66
N LEU A 32 2.19 3.61 -10.81
CA LEU A 32 2.42 2.70 -9.69
C LEU A 32 3.64 3.14 -8.89
N PHE A 33 3.40 3.55 -7.65
CA PHE A 33 4.41 3.83 -6.65
C PHE A 33 4.28 2.84 -5.49
N HIS A 34 4.91 1.67 -5.60
CA HIS A 34 4.83 0.66 -4.54
C HIS A 34 5.87 0.92 -3.44
N ASN A 35 5.51 0.62 -2.19
CA ASN A 35 6.30 0.94 -1.00
C ASN A 35 7.74 0.38 -1.02
N HIS A 36 7.99 -0.76 -1.66
CA HIS A 36 9.33 -1.35 -1.74
C HIS A 36 10.36 -0.43 -2.41
N LEU A 37 9.96 0.42 -3.35
CA LEU A 37 10.87 1.39 -3.96
C LEU A 37 11.53 2.30 -2.92
N THR A 38 10.76 2.73 -1.94
CA THR A 38 11.28 3.58 -0.86
C THR A 38 11.93 2.76 0.25
N VAL A 39 11.32 1.62 0.61
CA VAL A 39 11.87 0.72 1.63
C VAL A 39 13.26 0.25 1.23
N ASP A 40 13.46 -0.21 -0.01
CA ASP A 40 14.76 -0.69 -0.50
C ASP A 40 15.80 0.45 -0.52
N LEU A 41 15.37 1.64 -1.01
CA LEU A 41 16.23 2.84 -1.00
C LEU A 41 16.70 3.18 0.42
N VAL A 42 15.79 3.28 1.38
CA VAL A 42 16.12 3.72 2.74
C VAL A 42 16.85 2.62 3.52
N SER A 43 16.54 1.34 3.27
CA SER A 43 17.25 0.20 3.87
C SER A 43 18.73 0.10 3.42
N SER A 44 19.06 0.67 2.27
CA SER A 44 20.46 0.77 1.84
C SER A 44 21.31 1.74 2.69
N LEU A 45 20.65 2.61 3.44
CA LEU A 45 21.27 3.63 4.29
C LEU A 45 21.14 3.34 5.78
N PHE A 46 19.97 2.85 6.21
CA PHE A 46 19.63 2.68 7.62
C PHE A 46 18.98 1.32 7.88
N PRO A 47 19.22 0.70 9.05
CA PRO A 47 18.55 -0.54 9.44
C PRO A 47 17.03 -0.36 9.44
N PHE A 48 16.30 -1.36 8.93
CA PHE A 48 14.84 -1.37 8.93
C PHE A 48 14.27 -1.13 10.34
N GLY A 49 13.29 -0.22 10.45
CA GLY A 49 12.64 0.11 11.72
C GLY A 49 13.43 1.04 12.64
N SER A 50 14.67 1.43 12.27
CA SER A 50 15.39 2.46 13.03
C SER A 50 14.73 3.84 12.87
N GLU A 51 14.93 4.75 13.82
CA GLU A 51 14.36 6.10 13.76
C GLU A 51 14.67 6.83 12.44
N PRO A 52 15.94 6.90 11.97
CA PRO A 52 16.24 7.55 10.69
C PRO A 52 15.59 6.85 9.49
N PHE A 53 15.44 5.51 9.53
CA PHE A 53 14.69 4.77 8.50
C PHE A 53 13.23 5.22 8.45
N ILE A 54 12.56 5.26 9.60
CA ILE A 54 11.14 5.63 9.71
C ILE A 54 10.93 7.06 9.18
N LEU A 55 11.72 8.01 9.67
CA LEU A 55 11.59 9.42 9.31
C LEU A 55 11.84 9.66 7.82
N LEU A 56 12.92 9.14 7.27
CA LEU A 56 13.27 9.37 5.86
C LEU A 56 12.29 8.69 4.91
N ARG A 57 11.85 7.47 5.22
CA ARG A 57 10.85 6.75 4.42
C ARG A 57 9.55 7.54 4.30
N GLU A 58 9.01 8.01 5.42
CA GLU A 58 7.77 8.77 5.42
C GLU A 58 7.93 10.14 4.74
N GLN A 59 9.06 10.82 4.92
CA GLN A 59 9.35 12.08 4.22
C GLN A 59 9.35 11.89 2.70
N ILE A 60 9.96 10.82 2.18
CA ILE A 60 9.98 10.51 0.74
C ILE A 60 8.56 10.24 0.23
N TRP A 61 7.77 9.46 0.95
CA TRP A 61 6.39 9.18 0.57
C TRP A 61 5.57 10.47 0.50
N LEU A 62 5.58 11.28 1.57
CA LEU A 62 4.82 12.53 1.62
C LEU A 62 5.25 13.53 0.55
N ALA A 63 6.55 13.67 0.31
CA ALA A 63 7.07 14.53 -0.75
C ALA A 63 6.61 14.05 -2.14
N ALA A 64 6.67 12.74 -2.41
CA ALA A 64 6.21 12.17 -3.67
C ALA A 64 4.70 12.38 -3.89
N PHE A 65 3.87 12.20 -2.86
CA PHE A 65 2.43 12.42 -2.94
C PHE A 65 2.08 13.89 -3.18
N ALA A 66 2.71 14.81 -2.44
CA ALA A 66 2.50 16.23 -2.61
C ALA A 66 2.88 16.71 -4.02
N GLU A 67 4.02 16.24 -4.53
CA GLU A 67 4.49 16.64 -5.86
C GLU A 67 3.62 16.03 -6.97
N ALA A 68 3.19 14.79 -6.84
CA ALA A 68 2.25 14.18 -7.77
C ALA A 68 0.90 14.93 -7.80
N ALA A 69 0.39 15.36 -6.63
CA ALA A 69 -0.85 16.12 -6.56
C ALA A 69 -0.71 17.50 -7.23
N ARG A 70 0.38 18.23 -6.99
CA ARG A 70 0.66 19.53 -7.64
C ARG A 70 0.72 19.43 -9.17
N ASN A 71 1.20 18.30 -9.69
CA ASN A 71 1.34 18.04 -11.12
C ASN A 71 0.17 17.25 -11.72
N ASN A 72 -0.92 17.04 -10.95
CA ASN A 72 -2.10 16.28 -11.36
C ASN A 72 -1.79 14.85 -11.87
N VAL A 73 -0.81 14.19 -11.26
CA VAL A 73 -0.40 12.82 -11.56
C VAL A 73 -1.05 11.86 -10.58
N SER A 74 -2.05 11.11 -11.02
CA SER A 74 -2.70 10.10 -10.17
C SER A 74 -1.78 8.91 -9.90
N LEU A 75 -1.80 8.44 -8.63
CA LEU A 75 -0.92 7.40 -8.14
C LEU A 75 -1.71 6.20 -7.59
N ILE A 76 -1.10 5.02 -7.67
CA ILE A 76 -1.46 3.84 -6.89
C ILE A 76 -0.29 3.59 -5.94
N PHE A 77 -0.53 3.69 -4.65
CA PHE A 77 0.45 3.42 -3.61
C PHE A 77 0.08 2.15 -2.86
N THR A 78 1.03 1.21 -2.74
CA THR A 78 0.81 0.00 -1.95
C THR A 78 1.35 0.19 -0.54
N PHE A 79 0.53 -0.08 0.46
CA PHE A 79 0.88 0.11 1.86
C PHE A 79 0.66 -1.16 2.68
N ASN A 80 1.61 -1.45 3.54
CA ASN A 80 1.51 -2.52 4.53
C ASN A 80 1.39 -1.87 5.91
N PRO A 81 0.24 -2.01 6.61
CA PRO A 81 0.14 -1.55 7.97
C PRO A 81 1.20 -2.24 8.84
N GLU A 82 1.98 -1.46 9.57
CA GLU A 82 3.07 -1.97 10.42
C GLU A 82 3.43 -0.98 11.53
N ARG A 83 3.94 -1.48 12.65
CA ARG A 83 4.27 -0.63 13.83
C ARG A 83 5.42 0.36 13.61
N THR A 84 6.20 0.20 12.55
CA THR A 84 7.26 1.15 12.19
C THR A 84 6.73 2.39 11.47
N VAL A 85 5.43 2.49 11.24
CA VAL A 85 4.78 3.69 10.70
C VAL A 85 4.24 4.54 11.86
N ARG A 86 4.52 5.84 11.83
CA ARG A 86 4.03 6.75 12.88
C ARG A 86 2.52 6.89 12.84
N GLU A 87 1.88 7.01 14.01
CA GLU A 87 0.42 7.13 14.14
C GLU A 87 -0.16 8.25 13.27
N ARG A 88 0.53 9.38 13.22
CA ARG A 88 0.10 10.55 12.47
C ARG A 88 0.24 10.41 10.94
N PHE A 89 1.02 9.45 10.44
CA PHE A 89 1.37 9.36 9.02
C PHE A 89 0.16 9.37 8.09
N ILE A 90 -0.91 8.67 8.44
CA ILE A 90 -2.12 8.62 7.59
C ILE A 90 -2.78 10.00 7.48
N GLN A 91 -2.84 10.76 8.57
CA GLN A 91 -3.36 12.12 8.54
C GLN A 91 -2.43 13.04 7.72
N ASP A 92 -1.12 12.90 7.89
CA ASP A 92 -0.14 13.66 7.10
C ASP A 92 -0.28 13.38 5.59
N VAL A 93 -0.60 12.15 5.18
CA VAL A 93 -0.89 11.79 3.78
C VAL A 93 -2.12 12.53 3.27
N ILE A 94 -3.22 12.51 4.02
CA ILE A 94 -4.45 13.21 3.66
C ILE A 94 -4.17 14.70 3.52
N ASP A 95 -3.56 15.31 4.53
CA ASP A 95 -3.28 16.74 4.59
C ASP A 95 -2.43 17.21 3.40
N VAL A 96 -1.33 16.51 3.05
CA VAL A 96 -0.46 16.95 1.96
C VAL A 96 -1.08 16.77 0.58
N VAL A 97 -1.89 15.72 0.39
CA VAL A 97 -2.55 15.45 -0.89
C VAL A 97 -3.68 16.44 -1.13
N GLU A 98 -4.53 16.67 -0.11
CA GLU A 98 -5.68 17.57 -0.21
C GLU A 98 -5.24 19.04 -0.30
N ALA A 99 -4.21 19.44 0.45
CA ALA A 99 -3.64 20.79 0.35
C ALA A 99 -3.08 21.09 -1.05
N ALA A 100 -2.65 20.06 -1.78
CA ALA A 100 -2.17 20.17 -3.17
C ALA A 100 -3.28 19.94 -4.21
N GLY A 101 -4.55 19.86 -3.82
CA GLY A 101 -5.72 19.73 -4.70
C GLY A 101 -6.02 18.30 -5.15
N GLY A 102 -5.36 17.28 -4.57
CA GLY A 102 -5.64 15.87 -4.82
C GLY A 102 -6.74 15.29 -3.92
N LYS A 103 -7.02 14.00 -4.08
CA LYS A 103 -7.93 13.22 -3.24
C LYS A 103 -7.30 11.88 -2.89
N VAL A 104 -7.35 11.48 -1.61
CA VAL A 104 -6.93 10.15 -1.17
C VAL A 104 -8.11 9.20 -1.20
N ILE A 105 -7.92 8.01 -1.77
CA ILE A 105 -8.93 6.95 -1.86
C ILE A 105 -8.34 5.70 -1.23
N PHE A 106 -8.87 5.33 -0.07
CA PHE A 106 -8.44 4.13 0.65
C PHE A 106 -9.12 2.90 0.07
N VAL A 107 -8.31 1.89 -0.24
CA VAL A 107 -8.76 0.60 -0.76
C VAL A 107 -8.09 -0.49 0.08
N GLU A 108 -8.89 -1.23 0.82
CA GLU A 108 -8.42 -2.38 1.59
C GLU A 108 -8.48 -3.64 0.75
N LEU A 109 -7.38 -4.39 0.72
CA LEU A 109 -7.40 -5.77 0.24
C LEU A 109 -7.41 -6.73 1.41
N THR A 110 -8.37 -7.64 1.40
CA THR A 110 -8.51 -8.73 2.37
C THR A 110 -8.26 -10.09 1.70
N CYS A 111 -8.00 -11.10 2.50
CA CYS A 111 -7.82 -12.48 2.05
C CYS A 111 -8.11 -13.41 3.23
N ALA A 112 -8.74 -14.57 2.97
CA ALA A 112 -8.88 -15.60 3.98
C ALA A 112 -7.51 -16.05 4.50
N GLU A 113 -7.44 -16.35 5.79
CA GLU A 113 -6.18 -16.64 6.48
C GLU A 113 -5.45 -17.84 5.87
N GLU A 114 -6.19 -18.91 5.57
CA GLU A 114 -5.63 -20.13 4.99
C GLU A 114 -4.97 -19.88 3.62
N GLU A 115 -5.60 -19.05 2.79
CA GLU A 115 -5.07 -18.69 1.48
C GLU A 115 -3.86 -17.73 1.63
N LEU A 116 -3.91 -16.81 2.58
CA LEU A 116 -2.84 -15.88 2.86
C LEU A 116 -1.58 -16.61 3.33
N GLU A 117 -1.72 -17.61 4.20
CA GLU A 117 -0.62 -18.45 4.67
C GLU A 117 0.06 -19.20 3.51
N GLN A 118 -0.72 -19.77 2.59
CA GLN A 118 -0.19 -20.43 1.40
C GLN A 118 0.60 -19.44 0.53
N ARG A 119 0.08 -18.22 0.35
CA ARG A 119 0.75 -17.17 -0.44
C ARG A 119 2.04 -16.65 0.21
N ILE A 120 2.17 -16.70 1.53
CA ILE A 120 3.39 -16.24 2.23
C ILE A 120 4.61 -17.08 1.83
N GLU A 121 4.44 -18.37 1.66
CA GLU A 121 5.53 -19.30 1.31
C GLU A 121 5.84 -19.35 -0.20
N ASP A 122 5.08 -18.62 -1.03
CA ASP A 122 5.29 -18.59 -2.47
C ASP A 122 6.68 -18.06 -2.85
N ALA A 123 7.34 -18.76 -3.77
CA ALA A 123 8.70 -18.45 -4.23
C ALA A 123 8.82 -17.04 -4.84
N SER A 124 7.76 -16.50 -5.45
CA SER A 124 7.74 -15.16 -6.05
C SER A 124 7.96 -14.03 -5.03
N ARG A 125 7.80 -14.32 -3.74
CA ARG A 125 7.98 -13.34 -2.67
C ARG A 125 9.45 -13.09 -2.30
N LYS A 126 10.36 -13.94 -2.74
CA LYS A 126 11.80 -13.80 -2.43
C LYS A 126 12.44 -12.59 -3.14
N GLU A 127 11.85 -12.08 -4.21
CA GLU A 127 12.42 -11.01 -5.04
C GLU A 127 12.56 -9.64 -4.34
N PHE A 128 11.82 -9.37 -3.25
CA PHE A 128 11.76 -8.01 -2.66
C PHE A 128 11.98 -8.01 -1.14
N GLY A 129 12.71 -8.95 -0.58
CA GLY A 129 12.91 -9.02 0.87
C GLY A 129 11.60 -9.09 1.66
N LYS A 130 10.53 -9.61 1.03
CA LYS A 130 9.22 -9.75 1.64
C LYS A 130 9.24 -10.81 2.73
N LEU A 131 8.30 -10.69 3.67
CA LEU A 131 8.06 -11.73 4.67
C LEU A 131 7.71 -13.06 3.97
N THR A 132 8.54 -14.09 4.15
CA THR A 132 8.41 -15.42 3.54
C THR A 132 8.33 -16.55 4.56
N SER A 133 8.45 -16.25 5.85
CA SER A 133 8.33 -17.22 6.95
C SER A 133 6.92 -17.16 7.53
N LEU A 134 6.19 -18.27 7.47
CA LEU A 134 4.88 -18.41 8.07
C LEU A 134 4.93 -18.26 9.59
N GLU A 135 5.94 -18.82 10.23
CA GLU A 135 6.16 -18.69 11.69
C GLU A 135 6.32 -17.22 12.08
N GLN A 136 7.16 -16.47 11.34
CA GLN A 136 7.36 -15.05 11.58
C GLN A 136 6.09 -14.25 11.32
N TYR A 137 5.32 -14.58 10.27
CA TYR A 137 4.04 -13.96 9.97
C TYR A 137 3.06 -14.11 11.14
N ARG A 138 2.85 -15.34 11.63
CA ARG A 138 1.95 -15.65 12.76
C ARG A 138 2.38 -14.89 14.01
N SER A 139 3.66 -14.90 14.33
CA SER A 139 4.20 -14.14 15.48
C SER A 139 3.90 -12.64 15.38
N LEU A 140 4.06 -12.04 14.21
CA LEU A 140 3.75 -10.62 13.98
C LEU A 140 2.24 -10.35 14.03
N GLN A 141 1.42 -11.26 13.51
CA GLN A 141 -0.03 -11.17 13.55
C GLN A 141 -0.56 -11.22 14.98
N ASP A 142 -0.12 -12.20 15.78
CA ASP A 142 -0.48 -12.35 17.19
C ASP A 142 -0.06 -11.12 18.01
N ALA A 143 1.07 -10.52 17.66
CA ALA A 143 1.53 -9.26 18.26
C ALA A 143 0.74 -8.03 17.77
N GLY A 144 -0.24 -8.17 16.87
CA GLY A 144 -1.03 -7.07 16.31
C GLY A 144 -0.21 -6.11 15.43
N ALA A 145 0.88 -6.59 14.82
CA ALA A 145 1.79 -5.74 14.06
C ALA A 145 1.12 -5.09 12.83
N PHE A 146 0.11 -5.76 12.24
CA PHE A 146 -0.59 -5.32 11.03
C PHE A 146 -1.86 -4.51 11.30
N GLN A 147 -2.16 -4.20 12.55
CA GLN A 147 -3.35 -3.44 12.96
C GLN A 147 -3.09 -1.93 13.11
N PHE A 148 -1.87 -1.50 12.86
CA PHE A 148 -1.43 -0.12 13.05
C PHE A 148 -0.65 0.40 11.84
N PRO A 149 -0.81 1.68 11.44
CA PRO A 149 -1.78 2.65 11.97
C PRO A 149 -3.22 2.33 11.55
N LYS A 150 -4.21 2.89 12.27
CA LYS A 150 -5.61 2.80 11.85
C LYS A 150 -5.80 3.59 10.57
N LEU A 151 -6.48 2.97 9.61
CA LEU A 151 -6.77 3.55 8.31
C LEU A 151 -8.24 4.00 8.24
N PRO A 152 -8.56 5.09 7.52
CA PRO A 152 -9.93 5.49 7.26
C PRO A 152 -10.71 4.40 6.52
N ASN A 153 -12.02 4.37 6.73
CA ASN A 153 -12.89 3.50 5.97
C ASN A 153 -12.84 3.83 4.48
N GLY A 154 -12.73 2.81 3.67
CA GLY A 154 -12.75 2.86 2.21
C GLY A 154 -13.54 1.68 1.65
N ILE A 155 -13.30 1.33 0.39
CA ILE A 155 -13.81 0.07 -0.15
C ILE A 155 -12.91 -1.08 0.29
N SER A 156 -13.52 -2.24 0.53
CA SER A 156 -12.80 -3.49 0.81
C SER A 156 -13.00 -4.48 -0.35
N VAL A 157 -11.92 -5.13 -0.74
CA VAL A 157 -11.89 -6.11 -1.85
C VAL A 157 -11.29 -7.41 -1.35
N ASP A 158 -12.09 -8.47 -1.35
CA ASP A 158 -11.63 -9.81 -1.00
C ASP A 158 -10.89 -10.44 -2.19
N THR A 159 -9.64 -10.81 -1.97
CA THR A 159 -8.76 -11.41 -2.97
C THR A 159 -8.59 -12.92 -2.80
N THR A 160 -9.34 -13.54 -1.89
CA THR A 160 -9.20 -14.97 -1.55
C THR A 160 -9.28 -15.85 -2.79
N SER A 161 -10.34 -15.69 -3.57
CA SER A 161 -10.61 -16.52 -4.77
C SER A 161 -10.68 -15.72 -6.06
N GLN A 162 -10.50 -14.39 -6.00
CA GLN A 162 -10.57 -13.53 -7.16
C GLN A 162 -9.23 -13.42 -7.89
N LEU A 163 -9.30 -13.41 -9.21
CA LEU A 163 -8.15 -13.08 -10.04
C LEU A 163 -7.76 -11.61 -9.83
N PRO A 164 -6.46 -11.28 -9.81
CA PRO A 164 -6.00 -9.88 -9.64
C PRO A 164 -6.63 -8.90 -10.62
N ALA A 165 -6.83 -9.31 -11.88
CA ALA A 165 -7.48 -8.49 -12.90
C ALA A 165 -8.96 -8.19 -12.58
N ALA A 166 -9.69 -9.10 -11.93
CA ALA A 166 -11.08 -8.86 -11.51
C ALA A 166 -11.14 -7.86 -10.36
N SER A 167 -10.27 -8.00 -9.35
CA SER A 167 -10.13 -7.04 -8.26
C SER A 167 -9.75 -5.65 -8.78
N ALA A 168 -8.80 -5.57 -9.71
CA ALA A 168 -8.39 -4.31 -10.32
C ALA A 168 -9.53 -3.65 -11.12
N ARG A 169 -10.32 -4.42 -11.85
CA ARG A 169 -11.50 -3.92 -12.59
C ARG A 169 -12.53 -3.33 -11.65
N PHE A 170 -12.89 -4.04 -10.58
CA PHE A 170 -13.81 -3.54 -9.57
C PHE A 170 -13.34 -2.20 -8.98
N ILE A 171 -12.05 -2.11 -8.62
CA ILE A 171 -11.47 -0.86 -8.11
C ILE A 171 -11.53 0.24 -9.17
N SER A 172 -11.20 -0.06 -10.43
CA SER A 172 -11.25 0.91 -11.54
C SER A 172 -12.65 1.46 -11.78
N GLU A 173 -13.69 0.61 -11.74
CA GLU A 173 -15.09 1.02 -11.86
C GLU A 173 -15.52 1.93 -10.70
N TYR A 174 -15.11 1.59 -9.47
CA TYR A 174 -15.33 2.47 -8.32
C TYR A 174 -14.66 3.83 -8.49
N LEU A 175 -13.39 3.87 -8.94
CA LEU A 175 -12.67 5.12 -9.18
C LEU A 175 -13.33 5.99 -10.26
N ALA A 176 -13.98 5.38 -11.24
CA ALA A 176 -14.70 6.09 -12.30
C ALA A 176 -16.02 6.68 -11.82
N SER A 177 -16.60 6.17 -10.72
CA SER A 177 -17.84 6.66 -10.10
C SER A 177 -17.64 7.86 -9.17
N LEU A 178 -16.39 8.19 -8.82
CA LEU A 178 -15.97 9.31 -7.94
C LEU A 178 -15.67 10.57 -8.75
#